data_96219a72ba6de6a5a163ef0a1f434bf1
#
_entry.id   96219a72ba6de6a5a163ef0a1f434bf1
#
_cell.length_a   1.000
_cell.length_b   1.000
_cell.length_c   1.000
_cell.angle_alpha   90.00
_cell.angle_beta   90.00
_cell.angle_gamma   90.00
#
_symmetry.space_group_name_H-M   'P 1'
#
loop_
_entity.id
_entity.type
_entity.pdbx_description
1 polymer ?
#
loop_
_entity_poly.entity_id
_entity_poly.type
_entity_poly.pdbx_seq_one_letter_code
_entity_poly.pdbx_strand_id
1 'polypeptide(L)'
;MSDPNQTGDVFGAASRASDYIEEDTVGAERLGRRAAPRDEAAGLRPIPPMPASPVQAEEPVEPPPSLAVVPDEVAEEPAAERRPVDREASASVLFGGAAPVATVPTSGKATKGFRGALASIGLPIKPSAAETAELAATAEAEARRARNETTIRQATWTRAVSILVNNPKGGTGKTPTSLLLGGIIASIRGGSTAIVEFSDDPGALNYRAEGNPRLGLGELVRDVEHIKTAGQLHGYTAPQTSFANVIASTGRRERLTGEAVLAVSSVIDEFYGIRVMDTGNQPTSSAFRGAVAVADVLVIPVLNAGDSVLEAIQLLDELRDAGGQPAELADRAIAVRLTDGRPENESVREEVARLLHDAGVRSLHEIPYDEHIAARGQLTLGSLNPATRDAFASAAAAVVRTLQEAVAPASTNNRKA
;
A
#
# COMPACT_ATOMS: atom_id res chain seq x y z
N MET A 1 35.66 48.82 34.33
CA MET A 1 34.77 49.56 33.44
C MET A 1 34.96 48.95 32.05
N SER A 2 34.15 47.95 31.72
CA SER A 2 34.14 47.30 30.43
C SER A 2 32.66 47.08 30.08
N ASP A 3 32.30 47.56 28.95
CA ASP A 3 30.96 47.67 28.38
C ASP A 3 30.45 46.32 27.89
N PRO A 4 29.25 45.87 28.23
CA PRO A 4 28.66 44.66 27.67
C PRO A 4 27.58 45.04 26.65
N ASN A 5 27.88 45.07 25.36
CA ASN A 5 26.82 44.98 24.36
C ASN A 5 27.38 44.61 22.98
N GLN A 6 27.47 43.32 22.67
CA GLN A 6 27.47 42.79 21.33
C GLN A 6 26.67 41.50 21.29
N THR A 7 25.37 41.63 21.16
CA THR A 7 24.50 40.54 20.70
C THR A 7 24.40 40.66 19.20
N GLY A 8 25.04 39.74 18.50
CA GLY A 8 24.97 39.63 17.04
C GLY A 8 23.58 39.22 16.57
N ASP A 9 23.11 39.96 15.61
CA ASP A 9 21.82 39.88 14.93
C ASP A 9 21.76 38.60 14.09
N VAL A 10 20.90 37.65 14.49
CA VAL A 10 20.73 36.35 13.82
C VAL A 10 19.45 36.30 12.95
N PHE A 11 18.76 37.41 12.72
CA PHE A 11 17.55 37.45 11.91
C PHE A 11 17.67 38.24 10.61
N GLY A 12 18.53 37.76 9.68
CA GLY A 12 18.63 38.25 8.31
C GLY A 12 17.67 37.58 7.29
N ALA A 13 16.63 36.87 7.74
CA ALA A 13 15.72 36.13 6.85
C ALA A 13 14.42 36.88 6.49
N ALA A 14 14.05 37.91 7.21
CA ALA A 14 12.80 38.63 6.96
C ALA A 14 12.89 39.73 5.89
N SER A 15 14.09 40.22 5.54
CA SER A 15 14.25 41.29 4.55
C SER A 15 14.36 40.80 3.09
N ARG A 16 14.53 39.48 2.86
CA ARG A 16 14.58 38.90 1.50
C ARG A 16 13.23 38.46 0.93
N ALA A 17 12.18 38.48 1.73
CA ALA A 17 10.83 38.13 1.27
C ALA A 17 10.10 39.32 0.67
N SER A 18 10.48 40.56 1.00
CA SER A 18 9.84 41.78 0.50
C SER A 18 10.24 42.14 -0.93
N ASP A 19 11.45 41.77 -1.34
CA ASP A 19 11.97 42.10 -2.69
C ASP A 19 11.39 41.19 -3.81
N TYR A 20 10.77 40.05 -3.44
CA TYR A 20 10.17 39.11 -4.41
C TYR A 20 8.70 39.43 -4.77
N ILE A 21 8.06 40.37 -4.05
CA ILE A 21 6.64 40.71 -4.27
C ILE A 21 6.47 41.93 -5.17
N GLU A 22 7.51 42.76 -5.36
CA GLU A 22 7.42 43.95 -6.20
C GLU A 22 7.73 43.75 -7.69
N GLU A 23 8.36 42.63 -8.11
CA GLU A 23 8.66 42.37 -9.52
C GLU A 23 7.51 41.78 -10.35
N ASP A 24 6.47 41.20 -9.73
CA ASP A 24 5.35 40.55 -10.46
C ASP A 24 4.20 41.50 -10.84
N THR A 25 4.22 42.77 -10.42
CA THR A 25 3.16 43.74 -10.74
C THR A 25 3.41 44.60 -11.98
N VAL A 26 4.61 44.54 -12.58
CA VAL A 26 4.95 45.36 -13.76
C VAL A 26 4.76 44.62 -15.10
N GLY A 27 4.47 43.33 -15.09
CA GLY A 27 4.28 42.48 -16.28
C GLY A 27 2.87 42.47 -16.89
N ALA A 28 1.85 42.95 -16.20
CA ALA A 28 0.45 42.73 -16.57
C ALA A 28 -0.17 43.79 -17.52
N GLU A 29 0.50 44.92 -17.84
CA GLU A 29 -0.09 46.01 -18.62
C GLU A 29 0.23 46.05 -20.12
N ARG A 30 0.92 45.08 -20.70
CA ARG A 30 1.35 45.12 -22.13
C ARG A 30 0.71 44.12 -23.10
N LEU A 31 -0.34 43.39 -22.74
CA LEU A 31 -1.02 42.46 -23.65
C LEU A 31 -2.52 42.78 -23.91
N GLY A 32 -2.86 44.05 -23.94
CA GLY A 32 -4.19 44.51 -24.34
C GLY A 32 -4.19 45.30 -25.64
N ARG A 33 -4.05 44.67 -26.82
CA ARG A 33 -4.56 45.18 -28.11
C ARG A 33 -4.36 44.16 -29.25
N ARG A 34 -5.48 43.82 -29.85
CA ARG A 34 -5.76 43.22 -31.17
C ARG A 34 -6.19 41.74 -31.18
N ALA A 35 -7.49 41.55 -31.31
CA ALA A 35 -8.07 40.72 -32.35
C ALA A 35 -9.53 41.12 -32.57
N ALA A 36 -9.84 41.49 -33.79
CA ALA A 36 -11.18 41.76 -34.30
C ALA A 36 -11.94 40.44 -34.55
N PRO A 37 -13.28 40.48 -34.64
CA PRO A 37 -14.08 39.27 -34.80
C PRO A 37 -13.99 38.75 -36.22
N ARG A 38 -13.86 37.42 -36.38
CA ARG A 38 -14.14 36.71 -37.61
C ARG A 38 -15.41 35.88 -37.42
N ASP A 39 -16.49 36.33 -38.03
CA ASP A 39 -17.61 35.51 -38.41
C ASP A 39 -17.16 34.51 -39.49
N GLU A 40 -17.34 33.24 -39.23
CA GLU A 40 -17.53 32.23 -40.31
C GLU A 40 -18.31 31.04 -39.71
N ALA A 41 -19.60 31.06 -39.99
CA ALA A 41 -20.49 29.93 -39.93
C ALA A 41 -20.13 28.96 -41.05
N ALA A 42 -19.45 27.87 -40.75
CA ALA A 42 -19.25 26.73 -41.67
C ALA A 42 -20.14 25.58 -41.19
N GLY A 43 -21.13 25.26 -42.03
CA GLY A 43 -22.18 24.28 -41.79
C GLY A 43 -21.65 22.86 -41.54
N LEU A 44 -22.14 22.26 -40.49
CA LEU A 44 -22.04 20.82 -40.23
C LEU A 44 -22.91 20.08 -41.25
N ARG A 45 -22.27 19.26 -42.09
CA ARG A 45 -22.97 18.30 -42.96
C ARG A 45 -23.52 17.16 -42.11
N PRO A 46 -24.78 16.74 -42.28
CA PRO A 46 -25.32 15.58 -41.57
C PRO A 46 -24.65 14.29 -42.06
N ILE A 47 -24.26 13.42 -41.08
CA ILE A 47 -23.75 12.08 -41.35
C ILE A 47 -24.91 11.20 -41.81
N PRO A 48 -24.79 10.45 -42.90
CA PRO A 48 -25.84 9.53 -43.33
C PRO A 48 -25.96 8.34 -42.37
N PRO A 49 -27.17 7.80 -42.12
CA PRO A 49 -27.36 6.65 -41.24
C PRO A 49 -26.71 5.39 -41.84
N MET A 50 -26.00 4.66 -40.99
CA MET A 50 -25.45 3.34 -41.34
C MET A 50 -26.59 2.34 -41.56
N PRO A 51 -26.48 1.42 -42.54
CA PRO A 51 -27.46 0.37 -42.73
C PRO A 51 -27.41 -0.63 -41.60
N ALA A 52 -28.59 -1.00 -41.11
CA ALA A 52 -28.76 -2.04 -40.10
C ALA A 52 -28.33 -3.39 -40.64
N SER A 53 -27.45 -4.07 -39.90
CA SER A 53 -27.11 -5.46 -40.17
C SER A 53 -28.29 -6.39 -39.91
N PRO A 54 -28.51 -7.42 -40.71
CA PRO A 54 -29.62 -8.33 -40.49
C PRO A 54 -29.41 -9.15 -39.21
N VAL A 55 -30.44 -9.18 -38.38
CA VAL A 55 -30.56 -10.08 -37.25
C VAL A 55 -30.63 -11.50 -37.78
N GLN A 56 -29.63 -12.30 -37.46
CA GLN A 56 -29.70 -13.76 -37.66
C GLN A 56 -30.61 -14.34 -36.62
N ALA A 57 -31.60 -15.12 -37.05
CA ALA A 57 -32.50 -15.86 -36.16
C ALA A 57 -31.72 -16.93 -35.41
N GLU A 58 -31.86 -16.94 -34.08
CA GLU A 58 -31.30 -17.96 -33.20
C GLU A 58 -32.03 -19.29 -33.47
N GLU A 59 -31.28 -20.34 -33.81
CA GLU A 59 -31.79 -21.72 -33.80
C GLU A 59 -32.03 -22.16 -32.34
N PRO A 60 -33.03 -22.98 -32.07
CA PRO A 60 -33.36 -23.46 -30.73
C PRO A 60 -32.27 -24.42 -30.24
N VAL A 61 -31.68 -24.07 -29.09
CA VAL A 61 -30.73 -24.92 -28.36
C VAL A 61 -31.49 -26.06 -27.67
N GLU A 62 -31.17 -27.29 -28.04
CA GLU A 62 -31.69 -28.50 -27.36
C GLU A 62 -31.15 -28.57 -25.92
N PRO A 63 -31.96 -29.00 -24.93
CA PRO A 63 -31.48 -29.14 -23.57
C PRO A 63 -30.52 -30.35 -23.46
N PRO A 64 -29.51 -30.28 -22.55
CA PRO A 64 -28.56 -31.36 -22.36
C PRO A 64 -29.22 -32.61 -21.78
N PRO A 65 -28.71 -33.81 -22.12
CA PRO A 65 -29.32 -35.07 -21.67
C PRO A 65 -29.24 -35.24 -20.13
N SER A 66 -30.37 -35.63 -19.57
CA SER A 66 -30.50 -35.97 -18.15
C SER A 66 -29.65 -37.18 -17.81
N LEU A 67 -28.76 -37.03 -16.81
CA LEU A 67 -28.02 -38.16 -16.24
C LEU A 67 -28.97 -39.11 -15.52
N ALA A 68 -29.06 -40.33 -16.01
CA ALA A 68 -29.82 -41.40 -15.37
C ALA A 68 -29.14 -41.80 -14.04
N VAL A 69 -29.93 -41.79 -12.97
CA VAL A 69 -29.54 -42.30 -11.66
C VAL A 69 -29.54 -43.82 -11.74
N VAL A 70 -28.36 -44.43 -11.57
CA VAL A 70 -28.21 -45.87 -11.38
C VAL A 70 -28.45 -46.18 -9.88
N PRO A 71 -29.31 -47.12 -9.49
CA PRO A 71 -29.43 -47.49 -8.11
C PRO A 71 -28.28 -48.40 -7.68
N ASP A 72 -27.47 -47.96 -6.72
CA ASP A 72 -26.46 -48.79 -6.07
C ASP A 72 -27.14 -49.73 -5.06
N GLU A 73 -27.09 -51.02 -5.38
CA GLU A 73 -27.45 -52.12 -4.46
C GLU A 73 -26.22 -52.34 -3.54
N VAL A 74 -26.29 -51.78 -2.32
CA VAL A 74 -25.22 -51.93 -1.33
C VAL A 74 -25.49 -53.22 -0.54
N ALA A 75 -24.64 -54.23 -0.74
CA ALA A 75 -24.53 -55.39 0.14
C ALA A 75 -23.97 -55.00 1.51
N GLU A 76 -24.70 -55.24 2.59
CA GLU A 76 -24.23 -55.08 3.97
C GLU A 76 -23.16 -56.12 4.33
N GLU A 77 -21.93 -55.67 4.56
CA GLU A 77 -20.90 -56.41 5.30
C GLU A 77 -20.96 -56.02 6.80
N PRO A 78 -20.71 -56.97 7.73
CA PRO A 78 -20.85 -56.70 9.16
C PRO A 78 -19.77 -55.79 9.73
N ALA A 79 -20.24 -54.84 10.56
CA ALA A 79 -19.45 -53.82 11.21
C ALA A 79 -18.32 -54.38 12.11
N ALA A 80 -17.07 -54.21 11.72
CA ALA A 80 -15.94 -54.29 12.61
C ALA A 80 -15.82 -52.99 13.41
N GLU A 81 -15.77 -53.09 14.73
CA GLU A 81 -15.53 -51.96 15.65
C GLU A 81 -14.30 -51.16 15.27
N ARG A 82 -14.51 -49.99 14.65
CA ARG A 82 -13.42 -49.04 14.37
C ARG A 82 -13.21 -48.16 15.60
N ARG A 83 -12.03 -48.26 16.23
CA ARG A 83 -11.56 -47.29 17.21
C ARG A 83 -11.60 -45.89 16.58
N PRO A 84 -12.03 -44.83 17.29
CA PRO A 84 -12.02 -43.49 16.75
C PRO A 84 -10.58 -43.08 16.43
N VAL A 85 -10.28 -42.96 15.14
CA VAL A 85 -9.03 -42.34 14.67
C VAL A 85 -9.20 -40.84 14.83
N ASP A 86 -8.32 -40.23 15.59
CA ASP A 86 -8.32 -38.80 15.79
C ASP A 86 -7.95 -38.12 14.43
N ARG A 87 -9.00 -37.70 13.71
CA ARG A 87 -8.91 -37.20 12.35
C ARG A 87 -8.11 -35.89 12.28
N GLU A 88 -8.08 -35.11 13.36
CA GLU A 88 -7.33 -33.85 13.40
C GLU A 88 -5.82 -34.10 13.49
N ALA A 89 -5.40 -35.08 14.30
CA ALA A 89 -3.98 -35.44 14.40
C ALA A 89 -3.45 -36.09 13.10
N SER A 90 -4.28 -36.91 12.42
CA SER A 90 -3.88 -37.53 11.15
C SER A 90 -3.83 -36.54 9.99
N ALA A 91 -4.72 -35.55 9.95
CA ALA A 91 -4.70 -34.50 8.92
C ALA A 91 -3.48 -33.59 9.06
N SER A 92 -3.10 -33.22 10.29
CA SER A 92 -1.91 -32.39 10.52
C SER A 92 -0.59 -33.08 10.13
N VAL A 93 -0.51 -34.41 10.25
CA VAL A 93 0.65 -35.18 9.82
C VAL A 93 0.71 -35.37 8.29
N LEU A 94 -0.44 -35.52 7.63
CA LEU A 94 -0.51 -35.74 6.18
C LEU A 94 -0.47 -34.45 5.36
N PHE A 95 -0.97 -33.34 5.91
CA PHE A 95 -1.08 -32.06 5.21
C PHE A 95 -0.28 -30.94 5.88
N GLY A 96 0.21 -31.16 7.10
CA GLY A 96 1.18 -30.28 7.75
C GLY A 96 2.53 -30.39 7.07
N GLY A 97 2.60 -29.89 5.84
CA GLY A 97 3.88 -29.64 5.21
C GLY A 97 4.66 -28.71 6.13
N ALA A 98 5.71 -29.23 6.78
CA ALA A 98 6.72 -28.37 7.38
C ALA A 98 7.10 -27.35 6.32
N ALA A 99 6.96 -26.04 6.65
CA ALA A 99 7.52 -25.03 5.79
C ALA A 99 8.93 -25.47 5.40
N PRO A 100 9.30 -25.39 4.12
CA PRO A 100 10.61 -25.87 3.70
C PRO A 100 11.65 -25.14 4.56
N VAL A 101 12.22 -25.85 5.52
CA VAL A 101 13.42 -25.39 6.23
C VAL A 101 14.44 -25.24 5.12
N ALA A 102 14.81 -24.01 4.80
CA ALA A 102 15.87 -23.73 3.86
C ALA A 102 17.12 -24.42 4.41
N THR A 103 17.38 -25.64 3.93
CA THR A 103 18.62 -26.32 4.18
C THR A 103 19.68 -25.52 3.44
N VAL A 104 20.47 -24.76 4.20
CA VAL A 104 21.67 -24.11 3.67
C VAL A 104 22.47 -25.25 2.97
N PRO A 105 22.71 -25.16 1.66
CA PRO A 105 23.48 -26.16 0.96
C PRO A 105 24.93 -26.12 1.49
N THR A 106 25.26 -27.00 2.42
CA THR A 106 26.54 -27.06 3.09
C THR A 106 27.66 -27.64 2.23
N SER A 107 27.40 -27.96 0.95
CA SER A 107 28.40 -28.50 0.03
C SER A 107 28.22 -27.99 -1.40
N GLY A 108 28.38 -26.69 -1.63
CA GLY A 108 28.56 -26.15 -2.98
C GLY A 108 30.03 -26.25 -3.41
N LYS A 109 30.28 -26.48 -4.71
CA LYS A 109 31.60 -26.26 -5.31
C LYS A 109 31.82 -24.75 -5.41
N ALA A 110 33.08 -24.30 -5.29
CA ALA A 110 33.45 -22.91 -5.51
C ALA A 110 33.00 -22.45 -6.91
N THR A 111 32.39 -21.28 -7.02
CA THR A 111 31.87 -20.72 -8.29
C THR A 111 32.60 -19.46 -8.73
N LYS A 112 33.35 -18.80 -7.82
CA LYS A 112 34.02 -17.53 -8.09
C LYS A 112 35.56 -17.64 -8.11
N GLY A 113 36.19 -16.83 -8.96
CA GLY A 113 37.63 -16.67 -9.08
C GLY A 113 38.37 -17.93 -9.55
N PHE A 114 39.67 -17.99 -9.26
CA PHE A 114 40.52 -19.13 -9.65
C PHE A 114 40.05 -20.47 -9.07
N ARG A 115 39.45 -20.47 -7.88
CA ARG A 115 38.83 -21.66 -7.25
C ARG A 115 37.60 -22.14 -8.02
N GLY A 116 36.77 -21.23 -8.53
CA GLY A 116 35.62 -21.53 -9.39
C GLY A 116 36.06 -22.16 -10.73
N ALA A 117 37.15 -21.64 -11.33
CA ALA A 117 37.72 -22.19 -12.55
C ALA A 117 38.24 -23.62 -12.35
N LEU A 118 38.89 -23.90 -11.23
CA LEU A 118 39.35 -25.26 -10.89
C LEU A 118 38.19 -26.22 -10.54
N ALA A 119 37.13 -25.69 -9.90
CA ALA A 119 35.94 -26.47 -9.60
C ALA A 119 35.13 -26.81 -10.89
N SER A 120 35.16 -25.97 -11.92
CA SER A 120 34.48 -26.20 -13.21
C SER A 120 35.12 -27.34 -14.01
N ILE A 121 36.42 -27.63 -13.79
CA ILE A 121 37.13 -28.79 -14.39
C ILE A 121 37.05 -30.06 -13.53
N GLY A 122 36.15 -30.09 -12.53
CA GLY A 122 35.81 -31.28 -11.78
C GLY A 122 36.57 -31.48 -10.45
N LEU A 123 37.43 -30.54 -10.04
CA LEU A 123 38.11 -30.61 -8.76
C LEU A 123 37.14 -30.28 -7.60
N PRO A 124 37.13 -31.04 -6.49
CA PRO A 124 36.28 -30.82 -5.33
C PRO A 124 36.80 -29.67 -4.45
N ILE A 125 36.77 -28.45 -4.98
CA ILE A 125 37.24 -27.25 -4.27
C ILE A 125 36.08 -26.61 -3.52
N LYS A 126 36.22 -26.47 -2.21
CA LYS A 126 35.25 -25.80 -1.34
C LYS A 126 35.27 -24.30 -1.58
N PRO A 127 34.09 -23.60 -1.47
CA PRO A 127 34.01 -22.16 -1.54
C PRO A 127 34.92 -21.47 -0.52
N SER A 128 35.37 -20.28 -0.80
CA SER A 128 36.10 -19.46 0.19
C SER A 128 35.16 -19.02 1.33
N ALA A 129 35.71 -18.61 2.46
CA ALA A 129 34.92 -18.10 3.59
C ALA A 129 34.02 -16.92 3.16
N ALA A 130 34.52 -16.01 2.30
CA ALA A 130 33.75 -14.89 1.76
C ALA A 130 32.61 -15.37 0.84
N GLU A 131 32.88 -16.35 -0.05
CA GLU A 131 31.85 -16.94 -0.92
C GLU A 131 30.78 -17.69 -0.13
N THR A 132 31.21 -18.42 0.93
CA THR A 132 30.27 -19.10 1.84
C THR A 132 29.37 -18.08 2.59
N ALA A 133 29.95 -16.98 3.07
CA ALA A 133 29.20 -15.93 3.73
C ALA A 133 28.20 -15.24 2.77
N GLU A 134 28.59 -15.00 1.52
CA GLU A 134 27.72 -14.43 0.48
C GLU A 134 26.56 -15.38 0.13
N LEU A 135 26.86 -16.67 -0.03
CA LEU A 135 25.81 -17.69 -0.28
C LEU A 135 24.85 -17.81 0.91
N ALA A 136 25.37 -17.76 2.14
CA ALA A 136 24.53 -17.77 3.34
C ALA A 136 23.63 -16.54 3.43
N ALA A 137 24.18 -15.34 3.16
CA ALA A 137 23.41 -14.09 3.15
C ALA A 137 22.31 -14.10 2.07
N THR A 138 22.62 -14.65 0.88
CA THR A 138 21.63 -14.79 -0.21
C THR A 138 20.51 -15.75 0.19
N ALA A 139 20.87 -16.92 0.73
CA ALA A 139 19.88 -17.91 1.19
C ALA A 139 19.00 -17.35 2.33
N GLU A 140 19.57 -16.58 3.25
CA GLU A 140 18.81 -15.92 4.31
C GLU A 140 17.84 -14.86 3.75
N ALA A 141 18.29 -14.06 2.78
CA ALA A 141 17.44 -13.09 2.11
C ALA A 141 16.27 -13.76 1.38
N GLU A 142 16.52 -14.83 0.65
CA GLU A 142 15.47 -15.63 -0.02
C GLU A 142 14.49 -16.26 0.98
N ALA A 143 14.99 -16.83 2.06
CA ALA A 143 14.16 -17.38 3.13
C ALA A 143 13.28 -16.29 3.79
N ARG A 144 13.83 -15.08 3.98
CA ARG A 144 13.07 -13.93 4.50
C ARG A 144 11.97 -13.50 3.52
N ARG A 145 12.27 -13.41 2.22
CA ARG A 145 11.25 -13.13 1.18
C ARG A 145 10.13 -14.16 1.24
N ALA A 146 10.45 -15.45 1.22
CA ALA A 146 9.48 -16.52 1.26
C ALA A 146 8.60 -16.45 2.52
N ARG A 147 9.18 -16.15 3.69
CA ARG A 147 8.41 -15.95 4.93
C ARG A 147 7.48 -14.74 4.84
N ASN A 148 7.95 -13.61 4.30
CA ASN A 148 7.12 -12.41 4.14
C ASN A 148 5.96 -12.66 3.19
N GLU A 149 6.21 -13.29 2.03
CA GLU A 149 5.17 -13.66 1.08
C GLU A 149 4.16 -14.63 1.67
N THR A 150 4.61 -15.64 2.42
CA THR A 150 3.75 -16.58 3.12
C THR A 150 2.86 -15.87 4.13
N THR A 151 3.43 -14.97 4.93
CA THR A 151 2.70 -14.16 5.91
C THR A 151 1.59 -13.34 5.21
N ILE A 152 1.93 -12.64 4.13
CA ILE A 152 0.96 -11.83 3.39
C ILE A 152 -0.12 -12.69 2.74
N ARG A 153 0.25 -13.79 2.11
CA ARG A 153 -0.66 -14.66 1.34
C ARG A 153 -1.65 -15.42 2.22
N GLN A 154 -1.19 -15.94 3.36
CA GLN A 154 -1.97 -16.83 4.23
C GLN A 154 -2.78 -16.09 5.30
N ALA A 155 -2.59 -14.79 5.47
CA ALA A 155 -3.36 -14.02 6.43
C ALA A 155 -4.85 -14.04 6.10
N THR A 156 -5.68 -14.28 7.14
CA THR A 156 -7.14 -14.29 7.02
C THR A 156 -7.75 -13.42 8.11
N TRP A 157 -8.91 -12.88 7.80
CA TRP A 157 -9.74 -12.07 8.70
C TRP A 157 -11.22 -12.24 8.36
N THR A 158 -12.09 -11.91 9.31
CA THR A 158 -13.53 -12.14 9.19
C THR A 158 -14.31 -10.95 8.63
N ARG A 159 -13.62 -9.82 8.37
CA ARG A 159 -14.16 -8.60 7.76
C ARG A 159 -13.10 -7.93 6.91
N ALA A 160 -13.46 -6.95 6.12
CA ALA A 160 -12.49 -6.08 5.47
C ALA A 160 -11.60 -5.39 6.52
N VAL A 161 -10.34 -5.20 6.20
CA VAL A 161 -9.33 -4.55 7.05
C VAL A 161 -8.76 -3.31 6.36
N SER A 162 -8.32 -2.34 7.17
CA SER A 162 -7.93 -1.05 6.65
C SER A 162 -6.60 -0.56 7.21
N ILE A 163 -5.82 0.04 6.32
CA ILE A 163 -4.49 0.60 6.58
C ILE A 163 -4.57 2.11 6.36
N LEU A 164 -4.32 2.89 7.40
CA LEU A 164 -4.22 4.34 7.32
C LEU A 164 -2.76 4.72 7.05
N VAL A 165 -2.50 5.46 5.98
CA VAL A 165 -1.16 6.00 5.69
C VAL A 165 -1.20 7.49 5.93
N ASN A 166 -0.51 7.96 6.96
CA ASN A 166 -0.46 9.38 7.31
C ASN A 166 0.87 9.81 7.91
N ASN A 167 1.22 11.03 7.64
CA ASN A 167 2.14 11.90 8.37
C ASN A 167 1.71 13.34 8.08
N PRO A 168 1.51 14.20 9.09
CA PRO A 168 1.10 15.60 8.88
C PRO A 168 2.10 16.37 8.02
N LYS A 169 3.38 16.01 8.08
CA LYS A 169 4.41 16.61 7.22
C LYS A 169 4.17 16.31 5.76
N GLY A 170 4.14 17.35 4.93
CA GLY A 170 4.10 17.22 3.48
C GLY A 170 5.40 16.65 2.91
N GLY A 171 5.30 15.84 1.85
CA GLY A 171 6.47 15.32 1.12
C GLY A 171 7.16 14.11 1.75
N THR A 172 6.61 13.51 2.82
CA THR A 172 7.18 12.34 3.50
C THR A 172 6.99 11.02 2.73
N GLY A 173 6.28 11.04 1.61
CA GLY A 173 6.08 9.85 0.80
C GLY A 173 4.79 9.08 1.13
N LYS A 174 3.73 9.73 1.62
CA LYS A 174 2.43 9.09 1.88
C LYS A 174 1.89 8.34 0.65
N THR A 175 1.70 9.06 -0.43
CA THR A 175 1.16 8.49 -1.69
C THR A 175 2.00 7.35 -2.26
N PRO A 176 3.34 7.46 -2.43
CA PRO A 176 4.12 6.30 -2.85
C PRO A 176 4.06 5.15 -1.86
N THR A 177 4.03 5.40 -0.54
CA THR A 177 3.87 4.34 0.46
C THR A 177 2.53 3.63 0.31
N SER A 178 1.43 4.37 0.15
CA SER A 178 0.08 3.81 -0.05
C SER A 178 0.02 2.92 -1.30
N LEU A 179 0.53 3.43 -2.43
CA LEU A 179 0.54 2.71 -3.70
C LEU A 179 1.40 1.44 -3.66
N LEU A 180 2.63 1.55 -3.14
CA LEU A 180 3.58 0.45 -3.16
C LEU A 180 3.26 -0.61 -2.11
N LEU A 181 2.85 -0.20 -0.91
CA LEU A 181 2.39 -1.12 0.13
C LEU A 181 1.14 -1.89 -0.33
N GLY A 182 0.12 -1.18 -0.79
CA GLY A 182 -1.11 -1.78 -1.31
C GLY A 182 -0.87 -2.65 -2.53
N GLY A 183 0.00 -2.20 -3.45
CA GLY A 183 0.40 -2.94 -4.64
C GLY A 183 1.14 -4.24 -4.31
N ILE A 184 2.10 -4.24 -3.39
CA ILE A 184 2.79 -5.44 -2.92
C ILE A 184 1.80 -6.44 -2.30
N ILE A 185 0.91 -5.97 -1.43
CA ILE A 185 -0.12 -6.83 -0.82
C ILE A 185 -1.00 -7.45 -1.91
N ALA A 186 -1.51 -6.64 -2.84
CA ALA A 186 -2.35 -7.11 -3.93
C ALA A 186 -1.65 -8.12 -4.84
N SER A 187 -0.39 -7.88 -5.21
CA SER A 187 0.38 -8.77 -6.08
C SER A 187 0.62 -10.15 -5.47
N ILE A 188 0.83 -10.21 -4.15
CA ILE A 188 1.07 -11.47 -3.43
C ILE A 188 -0.25 -12.20 -3.16
N ARG A 189 -1.35 -11.49 -2.90
CA ARG A 189 -2.66 -12.06 -2.60
C ARG A 189 -3.51 -12.35 -3.85
N GLY A 190 -3.15 -11.79 -4.99
CA GLY A 190 -3.91 -11.92 -6.23
C GLY A 190 -5.09 -10.96 -6.32
N GLY A 191 -4.98 -9.75 -5.75
CA GLY A 191 -6.01 -8.71 -5.80
C GLY A 191 -6.70 -8.45 -4.46
N SER A 192 -7.98 -8.09 -4.50
CA SER A 192 -8.83 -7.76 -3.33
C SER A 192 -8.29 -6.63 -2.45
N THR A 193 -7.54 -5.69 -3.05
CA THR A 193 -6.97 -4.53 -2.37
C THR A 193 -7.38 -3.25 -3.10
N ALA A 194 -8.07 -2.35 -2.41
CA ALA A 194 -8.36 -1.00 -2.86
C ALA A 194 -7.40 -0.01 -2.19
N ILE A 195 -6.91 0.96 -2.96
CA ILE A 195 -6.11 2.08 -2.49
C ILE A 195 -6.94 3.33 -2.75
N VAL A 196 -7.32 4.05 -1.70
CA VAL A 196 -8.27 5.17 -1.80
C VAL A 196 -7.67 6.46 -1.28
N GLU A 197 -7.94 7.57 -1.98
CA GLU A 197 -7.54 8.91 -1.59
C GLU A 197 -8.54 9.50 -0.59
N PHE A 198 -8.15 9.61 0.67
CA PHE A 198 -8.96 10.26 1.72
C PHE A 198 -8.32 11.56 2.21
N SER A 199 -7.86 12.38 1.28
CA SER A 199 -7.43 13.75 1.54
C SER A 199 -8.61 14.73 1.45
N ASP A 200 -8.53 15.87 2.15
CA ASP A 200 -9.59 16.90 2.11
C ASP A 200 -9.81 17.44 0.69
N ASP A 201 -8.74 17.95 0.10
CA ASP A 201 -8.68 18.41 -1.27
C ASP A 201 -8.09 17.32 -2.17
N PRO A 202 -8.30 17.35 -3.50
CA PRO A 202 -7.69 16.42 -4.43
C PRO A 202 -6.18 16.34 -4.26
N GLY A 203 -5.69 15.13 -4.03
CA GLY A 203 -4.26 14.84 -3.84
C GLY A 203 -3.55 14.41 -5.12
N ALA A 204 -2.41 13.75 -4.94
CA ALA A 204 -1.57 13.31 -6.04
C ALA A 204 -1.78 11.83 -6.43
N LEU A 205 -2.69 11.11 -5.78
CA LEU A 205 -2.83 9.67 -5.97
C LEU A 205 -3.14 9.31 -7.42
N ASN A 206 -4.04 10.04 -8.08
CA ASN A 206 -4.40 9.81 -9.47
C ASN A 206 -3.21 9.98 -10.45
N TYR A 207 -2.31 10.92 -10.17
CA TYR A 207 -1.14 11.17 -11.03
C TYR A 207 -0.02 10.16 -10.81
N ARG A 208 -0.03 9.48 -9.67
CA ARG A 208 0.98 8.50 -9.29
C ARG A 208 0.55 7.06 -9.59
N ALA A 209 -0.76 6.81 -9.69
CA ALA A 209 -1.33 5.53 -10.06
C ALA A 209 -1.24 5.27 -11.57
N GLU A 210 -1.29 4.01 -11.96
CA GLU A 210 -1.44 3.60 -13.35
C GLU A 210 -2.89 3.81 -13.82
N GLY A 211 -3.06 4.01 -15.12
CA GLY A 211 -4.38 4.20 -15.71
C GLY A 211 -4.90 5.65 -15.61
N ASN A 212 -6.08 5.87 -16.17
CA ASN A 212 -6.75 7.17 -16.17
C ASN A 212 -8.28 6.96 -16.22
N PRO A 213 -8.91 6.66 -15.10
CA PRO A 213 -10.35 6.41 -15.05
C PRO A 213 -11.12 7.70 -15.36
N ARG A 214 -12.33 7.56 -15.93
CA ARG A 214 -13.20 8.69 -16.22
C ARG A 214 -13.95 9.20 -14.99
N LEU A 215 -14.25 8.30 -14.07
CA LEU A 215 -14.92 8.58 -12.81
C LEU A 215 -13.91 8.31 -11.68
N GLY A 216 -14.01 9.09 -10.61
CA GLY A 216 -13.11 8.97 -9.47
C GLY A 216 -13.84 9.15 -8.14
N LEU A 217 -13.08 9.51 -7.11
CA LEU A 217 -13.61 9.66 -5.76
C LEU A 217 -14.76 10.66 -5.67
N GLY A 218 -14.66 11.79 -6.38
CA GLY A 218 -15.71 12.81 -6.33
C GLY A 218 -17.07 12.32 -6.84
N GLU A 219 -17.05 11.54 -7.91
CA GLU A 219 -18.23 10.89 -8.47
C GLU A 219 -18.71 9.77 -7.55
N LEU A 220 -17.81 8.94 -7.03
CA LEU A 220 -18.15 7.86 -6.11
C LEU A 220 -18.85 8.36 -4.85
N VAL A 221 -18.41 9.50 -4.27
CA VAL A 221 -19.07 10.12 -3.11
C VAL A 221 -20.53 10.48 -3.40
N ARG A 222 -20.81 11.00 -4.60
CA ARG A 222 -22.19 11.37 -5.01
C ARG A 222 -23.07 10.14 -5.27
N ASP A 223 -22.45 9.07 -5.77
CA ASP A 223 -23.15 7.90 -6.27
C ASP A 223 -23.15 6.73 -5.25
N VAL A 224 -22.56 6.93 -4.06
CA VAL A 224 -22.28 5.88 -3.07
C VAL A 224 -23.48 5.03 -2.72
N GLU A 225 -24.68 5.63 -2.61
CA GLU A 225 -25.92 4.89 -2.28
C GLU A 225 -26.41 4.00 -3.43
N HIS A 226 -25.96 4.24 -4.64
CA HIS A 226 -26.35 3.53 -5.86
C HIS A 226 -25.42 2.39 -6.22
N ILE A 227 -24.26 2.27 -5.55
CA ILE A 227 -23.29 1.20 -5.77
C ILE A 227 -23.79 -0.07 -5.07
N LYS A 228 -24.20 -1.08 -5.86
CA LYS A 228 -24.73 -2.35 -5.36
C LYS A 228 -23.96 -3.57 -5.88
N THR A 229 -23.04 -3.37 -6.80
CA THR A 229 -22.26 -4.46 -7.41
C THR A 229 -20.79 -4.07 -7.55
N ALA A 230 -19.91 -5.06 -7.52
CA ALA A 230 -18.47 -4.86 -7.77
C ALA A 230 -18.22 -4.20 -9.13
N GLY A 231 -19.01 -4.55 -10.16
CA GLY A 231 -18.89 -3.95 -11.49
C GLY A 231 -19.19 -2.45 -11.52
N GLN A 232 -20.18 -1.99 -10.73
CA GLN A 232 -20.47 -0.57 -10.58
C GLN A 232 -19.30 0.15 -9.88
N LEU A 233 -18.79 -0.39 -8.77
CA LEU A 233 -17.65 0.19 -8.07
C LEU A 233 -16.40 0.23 -8.96
N HIS A 234 -16.20 -0.80 -9.79
CA HIS A 234 -15.06 -0.86 -10.71
C HIS A 234 -15.02 0.31 -11.69
N GLY A 235 -16.17 0.91 -12.03
CA GLY A 235 -16.26 2.11 -12.88
C GLY A 235 -15.53 3.34 -12.33
N TYR A 236 -15.26 3.38 -11.02
CA TYR A 236 -14.57 4.47 -10.31
C TYR A 236 -13.11 4.14 -9.97
N THR A 237 -12.60 3.02 -10.45
CA THR A 237 -11.26 2.54 -10.12
C THR A 237 -10.29 2.62 -11.29
N ALA A 238 -9.02 2.81 -11.00
CA ALA A 238 -7.91 2.60 -11.91
C ALA A 238 -7.23 1.28 -11.55
N PRO A 239 -7.41 0.20 -12.36
CA PRO A 239 -6.72 -1.06 -12.12
C PRO A 239 -5.20 -0.90 -12.33
N GLN A 240 -4.43 -1.47 -11.42
CA GLN A 240 -2.97 -1.43 -11.42
C GLN A 240 -2.40 -2.77 -11.92
N THR A 241 -1.21 -2.75 -12.51
CA THR A 241 -0.49 -3.99 -12.90
C THR A 241 -0.17 -4.88 -11.70
N SER A 242 -0.19 -4.32 -10.49
CA SER A 242 -0.07 -5.03 -9.22
C SER A 242 -1.33 -5.78 -8.78
N PHE A 243 -2.43 -5.71 -9.54
CA PHE A 243 -3.77 -6.19 -9.18
C PHE A 243 -4.47 -5.38 -8.07
N ALA A 244 -3.90 -4.29 -7.59
CA ALA A 244 -4.62 -3.33 -6.76
C ALA A 244 -5.56 -2.48 -7.63
N ASN A 245 -6.59 -1.92 -6.99
CA ASN A 245 -7.47 -0.95 -7.63
C ASN A 245 -7.36 0.38 -6.90
N VAL A 246 -7.13 1.47 -7.65
CA VAL A 246 -6.97 2.81 -7.08
C VAL A 246 -8.26 3.60 -7.27
N ILE A 247 -8.73 4.24 -6.21
CA ILE A 247 -9.85 5.18 -6.20
C ILE A 247 -9.30 6.54 -5.80
N ALA A 248 -9.17 7.44 -6.75
CA ALA A 248 -8.58 8.76 -6.54
C ALA A 248 -9.42 9.87 -7.18
N SER A 249 -9.09 11.10 -6.88
CA SER A 249 -9.76 12.26 -7.48
C SER A 249 -9.31 12.42 -8.94
N THR A 250 -10.24 12.41 -9.89
CA THR A 250 -9.98 12.60 -11.33
C THR A 250 -10.02 14.08 -11.75
N GLY A 251 -10.38 14.98 -10.83
CA GLY A 251 -10.48 16.41 -11.07
C GLY A 251 -10.80 17.16 -9.79
N ARG A 252 -11.36 18.37 -9.97
CA ARG A 252 -11.85 19.17 -8.84
C ARG A 252 -13.06 18.48 -8.20
N ARG A 253 -13.09 18.41 -6.90
CA ARG A 253 -14.24 17.96 -6.11
C ARG A 253 -14.45 18.84 -4.90
N GLU A 254 -15.59 18.73 -4.28
CA GLU A 254 -15.84 19.29 -2.96
C GLU A 254 -14.89 18.68 -1.93
N ARG A 255 -14.67 19.42 -0.83
CA ARG A 255 -13.90 18.91 0.29
C ARG A 255 -14.53 17.63 0.82
N LEU A 256 -13.69 16.64 1.05
CA LEU A 256 -14.12 15.36 1.58
C LEU A 256 -14.47 15.52 3.06
N THR A 257 -15.64 15.04 3.45
CA THR A 257 -16.10 15.02 4.84
C THR A 257 -15.86 13.67 5.49
N GLY A 258 -15.86 13.60 6.82
CA GLY A 258 -15.77 12.33 7.53
C GLY A 258 -16.92 11.39 7.21
N GLU A 259 -18.14 11.90 7.05
CA GLU A 259 -19.31 11.12 6.64
C GLU A 259 -19.12 10.48 5.26
N ALA A 260 -18.59 11.25 4.30
CA ALA A 260 -18.27 10.71 2.97
C ALA A 260 -17.20 9.63 3.04
N VAL A 261 -16.17 9.80 3.90
CA VAL A 261 -15.15 8.76 4.13
C VAL A 261 -15.78 7.49 4.68
N LEU A 262 -16.69 7.59 5.66
CA LEU A 262 -17.38 6.41 6.23
C LEU A 262 -18.25 5.71 5.18
N ALA A 263 -19.04 6.47 4.40
CA ALA A 263 -19.91 5.92 3.38
C ALA A 263 -19.12 5.21 2.26
N VAL A 264 -18.08 5.84 1.73
CA VAL A 264 -17.21 5.25 0.71
C VAL A 264 -16.46 4.03 1.25
N SER A 265 -16.00 4.08 2.50
CA SER A 265 -15.35 2.94 3.16
C SER A 265 -16.27 1.74 3.24
N SER A 266 -17.53 1.95 3.64
CA SER A 266 -18.51 0.87 3.73
C SER A 266 -18.74 0.17 2.39
N VAL A 267 -18.86 0.94 1.31
CA VAL A 267 -19.04 0.37 -0.05
C VAL A 267 -17.77 -0.36 -0.51
N ILE A 268 -16.59 0.19 -0.27
CA ILE A 268 -15.34 -0.50 -0.62
C ILE A 268 -15.23 -1.83 0.12
N ASP A 269 -15.54 -1.86 1.40
CA ASP A 269 -15.42 -3.03 2.28
C ASP A 269 -16.36 -4.18 1.90
N GLU A 270 -17.44 -3.92 1.14
CA GLU A 270 -18.30 -4.97 0.58
C GLU A 270 -17.61 -5.76 -0.54
N PHE A 271 -16.66 -5.16 -1.26
CA PHE A 271 -16.05 -5.76 -2.46
C PHE A 271 -14.55 -6.01 -2.35
N TYR A 272 -13.87 -5.37 -1.39
CA TYR A 272 -12.42 -5.50 -1.17
C TYR A 272 -12.14 -5.96 0.26
N GLY A 273 -11.26 -6.94 0.38
CA GLY A 273 -10.84 -7.44 1.69
C GLY A 273 -9.82 -6.53 2.40
N ILE A 274 -9.17 -5.62 1.65
CA ILE A 274 -8.16 -4.70 2.18
C ILE A 274 -8.37 -3.32 1.56
N ARG A 275 -8.38 -2.30 2.41
CA ARG A 275 -8.41 -0.89 2.02
C ARG A 275 -7.17 -0.17 2.55
N VAL A 276 -6.39 0.45 1.65
CA VAL A 276 -5.27 1.34 1.98
C VAL A 276 -5.73 2.78 1.76
N MET A 277 -5.64 3.60 2.79
CA MET A 277 -6.12 4.98 2.78
C MET A 277 -4.95 5.96 2.68
N ASP A 278 -4.81 6.63 1.53
CA ASP A 278 -3.85 7.72 1.31
C ASP A 278 -4.48 9.03 1.79
N THR A 279 -3.96 9.61 2.86
CA THR A 279 -4.58 10.76 3.51
C THR A 279 -3.82 12.07 3.31
N GLY A 280 -4.51 13.18 3.58
CA GLY A 280 -3.94 14.53 3.53
C GLY A 280 -2.96 14.82 4.66
N ASN A 281 -2.55 16.11 4.75
CA ASN A 281 -1.59 16.59 5.74
C ASN A 281 -2.25 17.21 7.00
N GLN A 282 -3.58 17.21 7.09
CA GLN A 282 -4.32 17.93 8.14
C GLN A 282 -5.00 16.94 9.10
N PRO A 283 -4.39 16.60 10.25
CA PRO A 283 -4.98 15.69 11.23
C PRO A 283 -6.30 16.20 11.84
N THR A 284 -6.48 17.52 11.84
CA THR A 284 -7.70 18.17 12.36
C THR A 284 -8.88 18.12 11.39
N SER A 285 -8.68 17.65 10.16
CA SER A 285 -9.73 17.63 9.15
C SER A 285 -10.80 16.59 9.45
N SER A 286 -12.01 16.84 8.93
CA SER A 286 -13.12 15.90 9.05
C SER A 286 -12.84 14.59 8.31
N ALA A 287 -12.23 14.66 7.13
CA ALA A 287 -11.85 13.47 6.35
C ALA A 287 -10.84 12.61 7.10
N PHE A 288 -9.80 13.20 7.69
CA PHE A 288 -8.81 12.46 8.48
C PHE A 288 -9.46 11.76 9.68
N ARG A 289 -10.31 12.45 10.44
CA ARG A 289 -11.03 11.85 11.57
C ARG A 289 -11.92 10.69 11.14
N GLY A 290 -12.61 10.82 9.97
CA GLY A 290 -13.36 9.72 9.38
C GLY A 290 -12.47 8.53 9.03
N ALA A 291 -11.29 8.78 8.45
CA ALA A 291 -10.33 7.72 8.11
C ALA A 291 -9.76 7.03 9.37
N VAL A 292 -9.44 7.79 10.43
CA VAL A 292 -9.02 7.23 11.73
C VAL A 292 -10.11 6.31 12.30
N ALA A 293 -11.38 6.73 12.26
CA ALA A 293 -12.49 5.96 12.83
C ALA A 293 -12.70 4.57 12.21
N VAL A 294 -12.20 4.35 10.98
CA VAL A 294 -12.32 3.08 10.25
C VAL A 294 -10.98 2.40 10.01
N ALA A 295 -9.91 2.85 10.64
CA ALA A 295 -8.57 2.30 10.47
C ALA A 295 -8.26 1.20 11.49
N ASP A 296 -7.55 0.16 11.05
CA ASP A 296 -7.07 -0.93 11.90
C ASP A 296 -5.59 -0.81 12.24
N VAL A 297 -4.79 -0.29 11.30
CA VAL A 297 -3.33 -0.11 11.44
C VAL A 297 -2.93 1.24 10.86
N LEU A 298 -2.02 1.94 11.53
CA LEU A 298 -1.40 3.17 11.05
C LEU A 298 0.00 2.89 10.50
N VAL A 299 0.25 3.36 9.28
CA VAL A 299 1.57 3.37 8.65
C VAL A 299 2.03 4.81 8.53
N ILE A 300 3.18 5.13 9.09
CA ILE A 300 3.73 6.48 9.12
C ILE A 300 4.97 6.56 8.24
N PRO A 301 4.87 7.10 7.02
CA PRO A 301 6.03 7.37 6.20
C PRO A 301 6.81 8.56 6.77
N VAL A 302 8.11 8.38 6.95
CA VAL A 302 9.04 9.41 7.45
C VAL A 302 10.25 9.53 6.52
N LEU A 303 10.92 10.66 6.60
CA LEU A 303 12.23 10.89 5.99
C LEU A 303 13.29 10.93 7.09
N ASN A 304 14.55 10.87 6.71
CA ASN A 304 15.68 11.10 7.61
C ASN A 304 15.84 12.61 7.92
N ALA A 305 14.79 13.18 8.52
CA ALA A 305 14.67 14.60 8.81
C ALA A 305 13.86 14.83 10.09
N GLY A 306 14.39 15.67 10.97
CA GLY A 306 13.81 15.91 12.31
C GLY A 306 12.36 16.38 12.24
N ASP A 307 12.00 17.29 11.34
CA ASP A 307 10.63 17.79 11.16
C ASP A 307 9.64 16.69 10.77
N SER A 308 10.06 15.75 9.93
CA SER A 308 9.23 14.60 9.53
C SER A 308 8.91 13.68 10.70
N VAL A 309 9.88 13.49 11.60
CA VAL A 309 9.74 12.61 12.76
C VAL A 309 8.96 13.29 13.89
N LEU A 310 9.21 14.57 14.16
CA LEU A 310 8.50 15.31 15.19
C LEU A 310 7.01 15.42 14.89
N GLU A 311 6.61 15.67 13.64
CA GLU A 311 5.22 15.67 13.21
C GLU A 311 4.56 14.27 13.34
N ALA A 312 5.32 13.21 13.08
CA ALA A 312 4.85 11.84 13.28
C ALA A 312 4.61 11.53 14.77
N ILE A 313 5.51 11.98 15.66
CA ILE A 313 5.38 11.80 17.10
C ILE A 313 4.18 12.59 17.63
N GLN A 314 4.04 13.84 17.21
CA GLN A 314 2.90 14.68 17.59
C GLN A 314 1.57 14.00 17.17
N LEU A 315 1.50 13.45 15.98
CA LEU A 315 0.31 12.70 15.54
C LEU A 315 0.01 11.52 16.46
N LEU A 316 1.03 10.74 16.86
CA LEU A 316 0.84 9.62 17.78
C LEU A 316 0.33 10.08 19.13
N ASP A 317 0.86 11.18 19.66
CA ASP A 317 0.44 11.75 20.93
C ASP A 317 -1.01 12.26 20.86
N GLU A 318 -1.38 12.98 19.80
CA GLU A 318 -2.76 13.44 19.56
C GLU A 318 -3.75 12.26 19.48
N LEU A 319 -3.37 11.16 18.83
CA LEU A 319 -4.21 9.97 18.76
C LEU A 319 -4.34 9.27 20.12
N ARG A 320 -3.29 9.22 20.92
CA ARG A 320 -3.33 8.65 22.28
C ARG A 320 -4.17 9.52 23.22
N ASP A 321 -4.03 10.84 23.15
CA ASP A 321 -4.82 11.78 23.95
C ASP A 321 -6.31 11.71 23.64
N ALA A 322 -6.68 11.38 22.39
CA ALA A 322 -8.06 11.14 22.01
C ALA A 322 -8.67 9.88 22.65
N GLY A 323 -7.84 8.93 23.10
CA GLY A 323 -8.28 7.69 23.76
C GLY A 323 -9.00 6.71 22.84
N GLY A 324 -9.43 5.58 23.40
CA GLY A 324 -10.21 4.56 22.68
C GLY A 324 -9.53 4.04 21.40
N GLN A 325 -10.30 3.88 20.31
CA GLN A 325 -9.80 3.35 19.04
C GLN A 325 -8.65 4.16 18.41
N PRO A 326 -8.62 5.52 18.44
CA PRO A 326 -7.45 6.29 18.03
C PRO A 326 -6.17 5.94 18.78
N ALA A 327 -6.24 5.77 20.10
CA ALA A 327 -5.08 5.38 20.92
C ALA A 327 -4.59 3.97 20.57
N GLU A 328 -5.50 3.01 20.38
CA GLU A 328 -5.16 1.67 19.91
C GLU A 328 -4.50 1.69 18.51
N LEU A 329 -4.94 2.61 17.63
CA LEU A 329 -4.36 2.79 16.32
C LEU A 329 -2.92 3.33 16.43
N ALA A 330 -2.65 4.29 17.31
CA ALA A 330 -1.31 4.79 17.60
C ALA A 330 -0.39 3.67 18.13
N ASP A 331 -0.89 2.81 19.02
CA ASP A 331 -0.12 1.69 19.59
C ASP A 331 0.18 0.57 18.58
N ARG A 332 -0.53 0.58 17.43
CA ARG A 332 -0.30 -0.33 16.31
C ARG A 332 0.50 0.32 15.18
N ALA A 333 1.05 1.53 15.39
CA ALA A 333 1.75 2.27 14.36
C ALA A 333 3.04 1.57 13.90
N ILE A 334 3.25 1.59 12.59
CA ILE A 334 4.45 1.09 11.90
C ILE A 334 5.05 2.23 11.10
N ALA A 335 6.34 2.51 11.27
CA ALA A 335 7.03 3.53 10.49
C ALA A 335 7.70 2.93 9.24
N VAL A 336 7.64 3.69 8.15
CA VAL A 336 8.34 3.41 6.90
C VAL A 336 9.23 4.60 6.58
N ARG A 337 10.56 4.43 6.68
CA ARG A 337 11.51 5.48 6.37
C ARG A 337 11.97 5.36 4.92
N LEU A 338 11.63 6.39 4.13
CA LEU A 338 12.05 6.47 2.74
C LEU A 338 13.35 7.26 2.64
N THR A 339 14.30 6.74 1.85
CA THR A 339 15.49 7.47 1.45
C THR A 339 15.18 8.28 0.19
N ASP A 340 15.37 9.61 0.24
CA ASP A 340 15.00 10.52 -0.85
C ASP A 340 16.17 10.91 -1.77
N GLY A 341 17.34 10.28 -1.57
CA GLY A 341 18.56 10.51 -2.35
C GLY A 341 19.42 11.66 -1.86
N ARG A 342 19.01 12.38 -0.83
CA ARG A 342 19.89 13.37 -0.17
C ARG A 342 20.94 12.65 0.67
N PRO A 343 22.13 13.26 0.86
CA PRO A 343 23.12 12.72 1.79
C PRO A 343 22.50 12.56 3.20
N GLU A 344 22.55 11.37 3.73
CA GLU A 344 22.07 11.08 5.07
C GLU A 344 23.22 11.04 6.07
N ASN A 345 23.03 11.71 7.22
CA ASN A 345 23.96 11.63 8.33
C ASN A 345 23.56 10.43 9.23
N GLU A 346 24.50 9.52 9.49
CA GLU A 346 24.24 8.33 10.28
C GLU A 346 23.74 8.66 11.69
N SER A 347 24.30 9.68 12.35
CA SER A 347 23.84 10.08 13.68
C SER A 347 22.38 10.58 13.67
N VAL A 348 21.93 11.25 12.60
CA VAL A 348 20.53 11.64 12.45
C VAL A 348 19.65 10.42 12.20
N ARG A 349 20.15 9.45 11.44
CA ARG A 349 19.46 8.20 11.15
C ARG A 349 19.22 7.38 12.42
N GLU A 350 20.25 7.23 13.26
CA GLU A 350 20.16 6.57 14.56
C GLU A 350 19.19 7.30 15.50
N GLU A 351 19.26 8.64 15.54
CA GLU A 351 18.38 9.45 16.36
C GLU A 351 16.90 9.36 15.91
N VAL A 352 16.63 9.37 14.61
CA VAL A 352 15.30 9.14 14.05
C VAL A 352 14.75 7.77 14.48
N ALA A 353 15.56 6.72 14.39
CA ALA A 353 15.15 5.38 14.80
C ALA A 353 14.86 5.33 16.30
N ARG A 354 15.71 5.96 17.14
CA ARG A 354 15.53 6.05 18.58
C ARG A 354 14.25 6.80 18.94
N LEU A 355 14.00 7.97 18.38
CA LEU A 355 12.81 8.78 18.64
C LEU A 355 11.51 8.05 18.29
N LEU A 356 11.46 7.37 17.17
CA LEU A 356 10.29 6.56 16.76
C LEU A 356 10.07 5.37 17.70
N HIS A 357 11.15 4.71 18.12
CA HIS A 357 11.08 3.64 19.12
C HIS A 357 10.54 4.15 20.46
N ASP A 358 11.09 5.27 20.96
CA ASP A 358 10.67 5.89 22.24
C ASP A 358 9.21 6.38 22.16
N ALA A 359 8.75 6.79 20.98
CA ALA A 359 7.35 7.11 20.72
C ALA A 359 6.43 5.88 20.60
N GLY A 360 6.94 4.66 20.81
CA GLY A 360 6.15 3.43 20.81
C GLY A 360 5.76 2.89 19.43
N VAL A 361 6.47 3.29 18.38
CA VAL A 361 6.28 2.69 17.04
C VAL A 361 6.72 1.23 17.08
N ARG A 362 5.86 0.31 16.60
CA ARG A 362 6.10 -1.14 16.68
C ARG A 362 7.29 -1.63 15.88
N SER A 363 7.50 -1.05 14.71
CA SER A 363 8.64 -1.37 13.85
C SER A 363 8.94 -0.23 12.89
N LEU A 364 10.21 -0.09 12.53
CA LEU A 364 10.71 0.82 11.51
C LEU A 364 11.22 -0.01 10.33
N HIS A 365 10.70 0.26 9.14
CA HIS A 365 11.12 -0.37 7.89
C HIS A 365 11.80 0.66 7.02
N GLU A 366 13.05 0.39 6.63
CA GLU A 366 13.83 1.28 5.80
C GLU A 366 13.68 0.93 4.33
N ILE A 367 13.30 1.90 3.53
CA ILE A 367 13.15 1.80 2.09
C ILE A 367 14.36 2.49 1.44
N PRO A 368 15.19 1.76 0.72
CA PRO A 368 16.35 2.34 0.05
C PRO A 368 15.92 3.35 -1.02
N TYR A 369 16.85 4.21 -1.42
CA TYR A 369 16.62 5.12 -2.53
C TYR A 369 16.26 4.33 -3.79
N ASP A 370 15.22 4.81 -4.47
CA ASP A 370 14.74 4.25 -5.73
C ASP A 370 14.42 5.38 -6.70
N GLU A 371 15.09 5.37 -7.86
CA GLU A 371 14.93 6.41 -8.87
C GLU A 371 13.50 6.49 -9.40
N HIS A 372 12.80 5.36 -9.47
CA HIS A 372 11.42 5.31 -9.93
C HIS A 372 10.47 6.03 -8.95
N ILE A 373 10.71 5.92 -7.65
CA ILE A 373 9.98 6.68 -6.62
C ILE A 373 10.32 8.17 -6.70
N ALA A 374 11.62 8.48 -6.81
CA ALA A 374 12.16 9.83 -6.83
C ALA A 374 11.75 10.63 -8.08
N ALA A 375 11.52 9.98 -9.20
CA ALA A 375 11.06 10.60 -10.46
C ALA A 375 9.66 11.23 -10.35
N ARG A 376 8.89 10.92 -9.30
CA ARG A 376 7.53 11.46 -9.04
C ARG A 376 6.51 11.25 -10.17
N GLY A 377 6.78 10.34 -11.10
CA GLY A 377 5.85 9.88 -12.14
C GLY A 377 4.90 8.80 -11.65
N GLN A 378 4.25 8.10 -12.58
CA GLN A 378 3.46 6.90 -12.28
C GLN A 378 4.34 5.85 -11.61
N LEU A 379 3.77 5.14 -10.65
CA LEU A 379 4.46 4.09 -9.88
C LEU A 379 3.98 2.71 -10.31
N THR A 380 4.93 1.91 -10.79
CA THR A 380 4.72 0.53 -11.22
C THR A 380 5.65 -0.38 -10.43
N LEU A 381 5.14 -1.44 -9.81
CA LEU A 381 5.97 -2.37 -9.01
C LEU A 381 7.09 -3.01 -9.83
N GLY A 382 6.84 -3.27 -11.13
CA GLY A 382 7.82 -3.87 -12.02
C GLY A 382 9.07 -3.01 -12.27
N SER A 383 8.95 -1.69 -12.11
CA SER A 383 10.03 -0.73 -12.33
C SER A 383 10.89 -0.45 -11.09
N LEU A 384 10.47 -0.93 -9.92
CA LEU A 384 11.24 -0.77 -8.68
C LEU A 384 12.49 -1.66 -8.67
N ASN A 385 13.53 -1.19 -8.02
CA ASN A 385 14.68 -2.01 -7.69
C ASN A 385 14.27 -3.22 -6.83
N PRO A 386 14.89 -4.40 -7.01
CA PRO A 386 14.58 -5.59 -6.20
C PRO A 386 14.69 -5.33 -4.68
N ALA A 387 15.70 -4.59 -4.24
CA ALA A 387 15.89 -4.24 -2.83
C ALA A 387 14.73 -3.39 -2.28
N THR A 388 14.21 -2.46 -3.06
CA THR A 388 13.05 -1.64 -2.70
C THR A 388 11.78 -2.49 -2.58
N ARG A 389 11.56 -3.40 -3.53
CA ARG A 389 10.43 -4.35 -3.46
C ARG A 389 10.50 -5.24 -2.22
N ASP A 390 11.69 -5.76 -1.89
CA ASP A 390 11.89 -6.58 -0.69
C ASP A 390 11.64 -5.80 0.60
N ALA A 391 12.08 -4.55 0.64
CA ALA A 391 11.87 -3.67 1.78
C ALA A 391 10.36 -3.39 1.98
N PHE A 392 9.63 -3.06 0.92
CA PHE A 392 8.17 -2.91 0.98
C PHE A 392 7.46 -4.23 1.32
N ALA A 393 7.93 -5.39 0.83
CA ALA A 393 7.37 -6.68 1.19
C ALA A 393 7.59 -6.99 2.69
N SER A 394 8.72 -6.58 3.25
CA SER A 394 8.98 -6.68 4.70
C SER A 394 8.02 -5.80 5.51
N ALA A 395 7.83 -4.54 5.09
CA ALA A 395 6.86 -3.62 5.71
C ALA A 395 5.42 -4.17 5.59
N ALA A 396 5.03 -4.65 4.41
CA ALA A 396 3.73 -5.26 4.16
C ALA A 396 3.46 -6.48 5.05
N ALA A 397 4.46 -7.35 5.24
CA ALA A 397 4.33 -8.49 6.13
C ALA A 397 4.16 -8.07 7.60
N ALA A 398 4.83 -7.01 8.05
CA ALA A 398 4.63 -6.44 9.38
C ALA A 398 3.21 -5.86 9.54
N VAL A 399 2.75 -5.08 8.56
CA VAL A 399 1.39 -4.50 8.54
C VAL A 399 0.34 -5.62 8.58
N VAL A 400 0.49 -6.66 7.76
CA VAL A 400 -0.47 -7.78 7.72
C VAL A 400 -0.52 -8.54 9.04
N ARG A 401 0.61 -8.77 9.73
CA ARG A 401 0.60 -9.35 11.08
C ARG A 401 -0.15 -8.46 12.08
N THR A 402 0.11 -7.17 12.04
CA THR A 402 -0.57 -6.20 12.92
C THR A 402 -2.07 -6.14 12.64
N LEU A 403 -2.50 -6.25 11.37
CA LEU A 403 -3.92 -6.38 10.99
C LEU A 403 -4.55 -7.64 11.57
N GLN A 404 -3.86 -8.79 11.53
CA GLN A 404 -4.37 -10.03 12.12
C GLN A 404 -4.54 -9.90 13.64
N GLU A 405 -3.60 -9.24 14.33
CA GLU A 405 -3.71 -8.94 15.76
C GLU A 405 -4.88 -8.00 16.07
N ALA A 406 -5.08 -6.96 15.25
CA ALA A 406 -6.13 -5.97 15.43
C ALA A 406 -7.55 -6.55 15.27
N VAL A 407 -7.70 -7.58 14.43
CA VAL A 407 -9.02 -8.19 14.10
C VAL A 407 -9.19 -9.55 14.74
N ALA A 408 -8.19 -10.06 15.48
CA ALA A 408 -8.32 -11.30 16.22
C ALA A 408 -9.48 -11.18 17.23
N PRO A 409 -10.40 -12.18 17.31
CA PRO A 409 -11.41 -12.17 18.36
C PRO A 409 -10.71 -12.11 19.71
N ALA A 410 -11.12 -11.17 20.57
CA ALA A 410 -10.59 -11.06 21.92
C ALA A 410 -10.63 -12.44 22.56
N SER A 411 -9.46 -13.01 22.87
CA SER A 411 -9.37 -14.29 23.57
C SER A 411 -10.12 -14.12 24.87
N THR A 412 -11.30 -14.72 25.00
CA THR A 412 -12.03 -14.83 26.26
C THR A 412 -11.18 -15.66 27.18
N ASN A 413 -10.24 -15.01 27.83
CA ASN A 413 -9.44 -15.60 28.89
C ASN A 413 -10.35 -15.75 30.11
N ASN A 414 -11.31 -16.67 30.02
CA ASN A 414 -12.15 -17.11 31.13
C ASN A 414 -11.26 -18.01 32.00
N ARG A 415 -10.30 -17.41 32.73
CA ARG A 415 -9.72 -18.06 33.89
C ARG A 415 -10.83 -18.13 34.92
N LYS A 416 -11.50 -19.25 34.97
CA LYS A 416 -12.27 -19.66 36.15
C LYS A 416 -11.31 -19.63 37.34
N ALA A 417 -11.54 -18.68 38.22
CA ALA A 417 -11.03 -18.70 39.60
C ALA A 417 -11.74 -19.85 40.37
#